data_007c1090fc70ce9d3e420186a9b594de
#
_entry.id   007c1090fc70ce9d3e420186a9b594de
#
_cell.length_a   1.000
_cell.length_b   1.000
_cell.length_c   1.000
_cell.angle_alpha   90.00
_cell.angle_beta   90.00
_cell.angle_gamma   90.00
#
_symmetry.space_group_name_H-M   'P 1'
#
loop_
_entity.id
_entity.type
_entity.pdbx_description
1 polymer ?
#
loop_
_entity_poly.entity_id
_entity_poly.type
_entity_poly.pdbx_seq_one_letter_code
_entity_poly.pdbx_strand_id
1 'polypeptide(L)'
;MRPAISECVGDLVDQAAWANPDREALIFEDQRLTFAQFKGQVDITARALMGLGIAPGDHVVLFMPNSVEWLCAFYALAKLGAVVVPVNTRFRSHDLDYLLKQSDAHTVIADLHIAGLDVQAMLGELLPEVVHGSPGWVSANYPKLRHLITLQAGALAGALPWSHLLQSVSSVDANELAQRQAQVK
;
A
#
# COMPACT_ATOMS: atom_id res chain seq x y z
N MET A 1 2.97 -27.65 -6.25
CA MET A 1 3.55 -27.40 -7.59
C MET A 1 4.60 -26.31 -7.40
N ARG A 2 5.82 -26.48 -7.94
CA ARG A 2 6.88 -25.47 -7.82
C ARG A 2 6.43 -24.23 -8.61
N PRO A 3 6.43 -23.01 -8.02
CA PRO A 3 6.17 -21.79 -8.78
C PRO A 3 7.21 -21.67 -9.91
N ALA A 4 6.80 -21.13 -11.05
CA ALA A 4 7.72 -20.82 -12.14
C ALA A 4 8.81 -19.86 -11.62
N ILE A 5 10.00 -19.91 -12.21
CA ILE A 5 11.03 -18.91 -11.92
C ILE A 5 10.44 -17.59 -12.38
N SER A 6 10.20 -16.69 -11.43
CA SER A 6 9.52 -15.44 -11.67
C SER A 6 10.45 -14.40 -12.25
N GLU A 7 9.91 -13.60 -13.15
CA GLU A 7 10.53 -12.38 -13.65
C GLU A 7 10.03 -11.14 -12.89
N CYS A 8 9.04 -11.31 -12.00
CA CYS A 8 8.38 -10.22 -11.28
C CYS A 8 8.71 -10.18 -9.79
N VAL A 9 8.90 -8.97 -9.26
CA VAL A 9 9.17 -8.73 -7.83
C VAL A 9 8.04 -9.27 -6.95
N GLY A 10 6.79 -9.18 -7.40
CA GLY A 10 5.63 -9.68 -6.67
C GLY A 10 5.66 -11.18 -6.36
N ASP A 11 6.34 -11.99 -7.19
CA ASP A 11 6.40 -13.44 -7.02
C ASP A 11 7.50 -13.89 -6.05
N LEU A 12 8.44 -13.02 -5.70
CA LEU A 12 9.56 -13.37 -4.82
C LEU A 12 9.09 -13.88 -3.45
N VAL A 13 8.01 -13.29 -2.93
CA VAL A 13 7.43 -13.70 -1.64
C VAL A 13 6.82 -15.11 -1.74
N ASP A 14 6.15 -15.42 -2.84
CA ASP A 14 5.57 -16.74 -3.08
C ASP A 14 6.64 -17.81 -3.20
N GLN A 15 7.72 -17.51 -3.93
CA GLN A 15 8.85 -18.42 -4.09
C GLN A 15 9.56 -18.69 -2.76
N ALA A 16 9.80 -17.64 -1.97
CA ALA A 16 10.43 -17.75 -0.67
C ALA A 16 9.56 -18.55 0.32
N ALA A 17 8.26 -18.28 0.35
CA ALA A 17 7.31 -19.01 1.19
C ALA A 17 7.17 -20.49 0.77
N TRP A 18 7.23 -20.78 -0.54
CA TRP A 18 7.22 -22.15 -1.03
C TRP A 18 8.51 -22.92 -0.64
N ALA A 19 9.66 -22.26 -0.74
CA ALA A 19 10.96 -22.89 -0.49
C ALA A 19 11.26 -23.06 1.01
N ASN A 20 10.86 -22.10 1.85
CA ASN A 20 11.21 -22.04 3.26
C ASN A 20 10.04 -21.50 4.12
N PRO A 21 8.87 -22.16 4.16
CA PRO A 21 7.64 -21.60 4.76
C PRO A 21 7.82 -21.20 6.23
N ASP A 22 8.51 -22.03 7.00
CA ASP A 22 8.64 -21.87 8.46
C ASP A 22 9.87 -21.07 8.89
N ARG A 23 10.73 -20.67 7.92
CA ARG A 23 11.89 -19.83 8.22
C ARG A 23 11.45 -18.38 8.49
N GLU A 24 12.12 -17.70 9.42
CA GLU A 24 11.90 -16.27 9.68
C GLU A 24 12.19 -15.44 8.41
N ALA A 25 11.20 -14.65 7.99
CA ALA A 25 11.28 -13.72 6.86
C ALA A 25 11.54 -12.30 7.33
N LEU A 26 10.86 -11.88 8.40
CA LEU A 26 10.92 -10.53 8.95
C LEU A 26 11.07 -10.57 10.46
N ILE A 27 11.94 -9.70 10.96
CA ILE A 27 12.07 -9.35 12.36
C ILE A 27 12.02 -7.83 12.41
N PHE A 28 10.98 -7.28 13.02
CA PHE A 28 10.82 -5.85 13.18
C PHE A 28 10.22 -5.56 14.56
N GLU A 29 10.98 -4.87 15.40
CA GLU A 29 10.65 -4.68 16.82
C GLU A 29 10.35 -6.02 17.51
N ASP A 30 9.15 -6.18 18.07
CA ASP A 30 8.70 -7.41 18.73
C ASP A 30 7.98 -8.37 17.77
N GLN A 31 7.81 -8.00 16.52
CA GLN A 31 7.15 -8.82 15.50
C GLN A 31 8.15 -9.75 14.81
N ARG A 32 7.75 -11.02 14.69
CA ARG A 32 8.49 -12.04 13.93
C ARG A 32 7.53 -12.76 13.01
N LEU A 33 7.83 -12.76 11.72
CA LEU A 33 7.01 -13.43 10.72
C LEU A 33 7.85 -14.46 9.97
N THR A 34 7.30 -15.66 9.79
CA THR A 34 7.84 -16.63 8.84
C THR A 34 7.51 -16.21 7.41
N PHE A 35 8.16 -16.82 6.41
CA PHE A 35 7.82 -16.58 5.00
C PHE A 35 6.37 -16.92 4.68
N ALA A 36 5.81 -17.97 5.26
CA ALA A 36 4.41 -18.32 5.06
C ALA A 36 3.46 -17.24 5.65
N GLN A 37 3.76 -16.75 6.86
CA GLN A 37 2.98 -15.69 7.51
C GLN A 37 3.09 -14.36 6.77
N PHE A 38 4.30 -13.98 6.36
CA PHE A 38 4.53 -12.76 5.58
C PHE A 38 3.78 -12.81 4.25
N LYS A 39 3.90 -13.93 3.50
CA LYS A 39 3.12 -14.14 2.28
C LYS A 39 1.61 -13.99 2.53
N GLY A 40 1.10 -14.58 3.59
CA GLY A 40 -0.31 -14.46 3.97
C GLY A 40 -0.76 -12.99 4.15
N GLN A 41 0.06 -12.18 4.84
CA GLN A 41 -0.22 -10.75 5.01
C GLN A 41 -0.14 -9.97 3.69
N VAL A 42 0.84 -10.27 2.84
CA VAL A 42 0.96 -9.68 1.50
C VAL A 42 -0.27 -10.00 0.64
N ASP A 43 -0.74 -11.26 0.64
CA ASP A 43 -1.90 -11.68 -0.15
C ASP A 43 -3.20 -11.02 0.35
N ILE A 44 -3.38 -10.90 1.66
CA ILE A 44 -4.50 -10.17 2.27
C ILE A 44 -4.46 -8.71 1.81
N THR A 45 -3.30 -8.06 1.91
CA THR A 45 -3.12 -6.66 1.49
C THR A 45 -3.38 -6.49 -0.02
N ALA A 46 -2.88 -7.40 -0.85
CA ALA A 46 -3.09 -7.35 -2.30
C ALA A 46 -4.57 -7.47 -2.67
N ARG A 47 -5.30 -8.42 -2.05
CA ARG A 47 -6.75 -8.58 -2.26
C ARG A 47 -7.53 -7.35 -1.79
N ALA A 48 -7.16 -6.76 -0.66
CA ALA A 48 -7.80 -5.56 -0.14
C ALA A 48 -7.60 -4.36 -1.09
N LEU A 49 -6.37 -4.14 -1.57
CA LEU A 49 -6.06 -3.09 -2.55
C LEU A 49 -6.75 -3.34 -3.90
N MET A 50 -6.82 -4.59 -4.35
CA MET A 50 -7.54 -4.97 -5.55
C MET A 50 -9.05 -4.70 -5.40
N GLY A 51 -9.63 -5.01 -4.23
CA GLY A 51 -11.04 -4.69 -3.92
C GLY A 51 -11.32 -3.19 -3.85
N LEU A 52 -10.32 -2.37 -3.51
CA LEU A 52 -10.39 -0.90 -3.56
C LEU A 52 -10.33 -0.37 -5.01
N GLY A 53 -9.98 -1.21 -5.98
CA GLY A 53 -9.93 -0.85 -7.40
C GLY A 53 -8.52 -0.53 -7.90
N ILE A 54 -7.46 -0.81 -7.14
CA ILE A 54 -6.09 -0.62 -7.63
C ILE A 54 -5.85 -1.54 -8.84
N ALA A 55 -5.45 -0.93 -9.94
CA ALA A 55 -5.23 -1.57 -11.23
C ALA A 55 -3.74 -1.62 -11.62
N PRO A 56 -3.35 -2.48 -12.58
CA PRO A 56 -1.99 -2.45 -13.13
C PRO A 56 -1.67 -1.07 -13.71
N GLY A 57 -0.47 -0.56 -13.40
CA GLY A 57 -0.01 0.76 -13.83
C GLY A 57 -0.47 1.93 -12.96
N ASP A 58 -1.36 1.72 -11.98
CA ASP A 58 -1.69 2.77 -11.02
C ASP A 58 -0.47 3.12 -10.16
N HIS A 59 -0.21 4.40 -9.99
CA HIS A 59 0.88 4.88 -9.13
C HIS A 59 0.39 5.02 -7.69
N VAL A 60 1.03 4.30 -6.78
CA VAL A 60 0.70 4.30 -5.36
C VAL A 60 1.88 4.82 -4.54
N VAL A 61 1.64 5.93 -3.88
CA VAL A 61 2.63 6.60 -3.04
C VAL A 61 2.67 5.93 -1.67
N LEU A 62 3.86 5.53 -1.21
CA LEU A 62 4.10 5.03 0.14
C LEU A 62 4.86 6.10 0.95
N PHE A 63 4.13 6.85 1.77
CA PHE A 63 4.68 7.86 2.67
C PHE A 63 4.63 7.37 4.12
N MET A 64 5.54 6.48 4.44
CA MET A 64 5.64 5.82 5.74
C MET A 64 7.06 5.33 6.00
N PRO A 65 7.50 5.21 7.25
CA PRO A 65 8.79 4.62 7.60
C PRO A 65 8.78 3.10 7.32
N ASN A 66 9.97 2.51 7.40
CA ASN A 66 10.09 1.06 7.31
C ASN A 66 9.24 0.40 8.40
N SER A 67 8.38 -0.52 7.99
CA SER A 67 7.49 -1.28 8.85
C SER A 67 7.06 -2.58 8.16
N VAL A 68 6.37 -3.45 8.87
CA VAL A 68 5.77 -4.65 8.28
C VAL A 68 4.71 -4.26 7.23
N GLU A 69 3.91 -3.22 7.52
CA GLU A 69 2.89 -2.69 6.62
C GLU A 69 3.50 -2.13 5.33
N TRP A 70 4.66 -1.45 5.43
CA TRP A 70 5.39 -0.95 4.26
C TRP A 70 5.76 -2.10 3.32
N LEU A 71 6.33 -3.17 3.87
CA LEU A 71 6.71 -4.34 3.07
C LEU A 71 5.48 -5.07 2.50
N CYS A 72 4.41 -5.20 3.30
CA CYS A 72 3.16 -5.78 2.83
C CYS A 72 2.57 -4.98 1.67
N ALA A 73 2.52 -3.63 1.79
CA ALA A 73 2.04 -2.76 0.73
C ALA A 73 2.91 -2.87 -0.53
N PHE A 74 4.26 -2.83 -0.36
CA PHE A 74 5.20 -2.91 -1.47
C PHE A 74 5.01 -4.18 -2.30
N TYR A 75 5.04 -5.35 -1.66
CA TYR A 75 4.89 -6.62 -2.37
C TYR A 75 3.46 -6.86 -2.87
N ALA A 76 2.45 -6.38 -2.16
CA ALA A 76 1.06 -6.43 -2.61
C ALA A 76 0.86 -5.64 -3.91
N LEU A 77 1.37 -4.41 -3.97
CA LEU A 77 1.31 -3.57 -5.17
C LEU A 77 2.09 -4.18 -6.33
N ALA A 78 3.27 -4.76 -6.05
CA ALA A 78 4.04 -5.47 -7.06
C ALA A 78 3.27 -6.68 -7.63
N LYS A 79 2.53 -7.45 -6.80
CA LYS A 79 1.65 -8.54 -7.28
C LYS A 79 0.52 -8.03 -8.16
N LEU A 80 0.02 -6.83 -7.92
CA LEU A 80 -1.05 -6.21 -8.71
C LEU A 80 -0.56 -5.56 -10.00
N GLY A 81 0.75 -5.41 -10.19
CA GLY A 81 1.34 -4.66 -11.31
C GLY A 81 1.20 -3.15 -11.17
N ALA A 82 0.93 -2.66 -9.98
CA ALA A 82 0.92 -1.23 -9.66
C ALA A 82 2.35 -0.69 -9.51
N VAL A 83 2.53 0.60 -9.77
CA VAL A 83 3.81 1.30 -9.65
C VAL A 83 3.94 1.85 -8.24
N VAL A 84 4.92 1.36 -7.49
CA VAL A 84 5.20 1.87 -6.15
C VAL A 84 6.05 3.13 -6.24
N VAL A 85 5.59 4.19 -5.59
CA VAL A 85 6.30 5.48 -5.47
C VAL A 85 6.71 5.67 -4.00
N PRO A 86 7.88 5.20 -3.59
CA PRO A 86 8.33 5.35 -2.22
C PRO A 86 8.77 6.78 -1.94
N VAL A 87 8.34 7.33 -0.81
CA VAL A 87 8.63 8.70 -0.40
C VAL A 87 9.60 8.73 0.76
N ASN A 88 10.59 9.61 0.67
CA ASN A 88 11.48 9.86 1.79
C ASN A 88 10.71 10.50 2.95
N THR A 89 10.79 9.91 4.13
CA THR A 89 10.13 10.37 5.36
C THR A 89 10.66 11.73 5.89
N ARG A 90 11.66 12.32 5.23
CA ARG A 90 12.14 13.69 5.51
C ARG A 90 11.48 14.76 4.66
N PHE A 91 10.66 14.37 3.67
CA PHE A 91 9.95 15.32 2.82
C PHE A 91 8.97 16.17 3.63
N ARG A 92 8.83 17.43 3.19
CA ARG A 92 7.87 18.39 3.73
C ARG A 92 6.71 18.58 2.74
N SER A 93 5.70 19.38 3.11
CA SER A 93 4.52 19.62 2.27
C SER A 93 4.88 19.96 0.83
N HIS A 94 5.86 20.84 0.61
CA HIS A 94 6.29 21.25 -0.73
C HIS A 94 6.85 20.08 -1.56
N ASP A 95 7.69 19.22 -0.94
CA ASP A 95 8.29 18.08 -1.64
C ASP A 95 7.23 17.02 -1.98
N LEU A 96 6.29 16.81 -1.04
CA LEU A 96 5.18 15.87 -1.22
C LEU A 96 4.21 16.38 -2.29
N ASP A 97 3.88 17.69 -2.31
CA ASP A 97 3.07 18.31 -3.36
C ASP A 97 3.66 18.08 -4.75
N TYR A 98 4.96 18.38 -4.89
CA TYR A 98 5.66 18.16 -6.15
C TYR A 98 5.61 16.70 -6.58
N LEU A 99 5.89 15.77 -5.66
CA LEU A 99 5.89 14.34 -5.95
C LEU A 99 4.49 13.84 -6.36
N LEU A 100 3.43 14.26 -5.65
CA LEU A 100 2.06 13.86 -5.97
C LEU A 100 1.65 14.31 -7.38
N LYS A 101 2.05 15.53 -7.78
CA LYS A 101 1.81 16.07 -9.13
C LYS A 101 2.60 15.33 -10.20
N GLN A 102 3.89 15.08 -9.94
CA GLN A 102 4.79 14.46 -10.91
C GLN A 102 4.52 12.96 -11.10
N SER A 103 4.11 12.28 -10.05
CA SER A 103 3.84 10.84 -10.13
C SER A 103 2.45 10.51 -10.66
N ASP A 104 1.58 11.51 -10.89
CA ASP A 104 0.18 11.23 -11.23
C ASP A 104 -0.46 10.23 -10.24
N ALA A 105 -0.19 10.41 -8.95
CA ALA A 105 -0.57 9.46 -7.91
C ALA A 105 -2.06 9.15 -7.92
N HIS A 106 -2.39 7.85 -7.94
CA HIS A 106 -3.77 7.37 -7.80
C HIS A 106 -4.16 7.17 -6.34
N THR A 107 -3.22 6.71 -5.53
CA THR A 107 -3.43 6.41 -4.11
C THR A 107 -2.23 6.86 -3.28
N VAL A 108 -2.48 7.36 -2.09
CA VAL A 108 -1.46 7.60 -1.05
C VAL A 108 -1.73 6.63 0.11
N ILE A 109 -0.69 5.93 0.55
CA ILE A 109 -0.68 5.17 1.81
C ILE A 109 0.31 5.86 2.74
N ALA A 110 -0.16 6.35 3.89
CA ALA A 110 0.63 7.15 4.79
C ALA A 110 0.59 6.65 6.24
N ASP A 111 1.73 6.78 6.91
CA ASP A 111 1.81 6.71 8.37
C ASP A 111 1.76 8.14 8.91
N LEU A 112 0.83 8.42 9.82
CA LEU A 112 0.69 9.73 10.44
C LEU A 112 1.71 9.98 11.55
N HIS A 113 2.41 8.92 12.01
CA HIS A 113 3.38 8.96 13.11
C HIS A 113 4.84 8.92 12.60
N ILE A 114 5.18 9.78 11.64
CA ILE A 114 6.56 9.93 11.20
C ILE A 114 7.29 10.89 12.14
N ALA A 115 8.38 10.46 12.74
CA ALA A 115 9.15 11.25 13.69
C ALA A 115 9.56 12.62 13.11
N GLY A 116 9.25 13.69 13.84
CA GLY A 116 9.56 15.07 13.46
C GLY A 116 8.70 15.66 12.34
N LEU A 117 7.58 15.00 11.98
CA LEU A 117 6.59 15.48 11.02
C LEU A 117 5.19 15.48 11.64
N ASP A 118 4.42 16.50 11.34
CA ASP A 118 2.97 16.50 11.48
C ASP A 118 2.34 16.11 10.12
N VAL A 119 2.34 14.81 9.86
CA VAL A 119 1.86 14.27 8.58
C VAL A 119 0.37 14.52 8.39
N GLN A 120 -0.40 14.54 9.48
CA GLN A 120 -1.82 14.87 9.44
C GLN A 120 -2.05 16.30 8.96
N ALA A 121 -1.32 17.28 9.51
CA ALA A 121 -1.40 18.67 9.07
C ALA A 121 -0.93 18.82 7.62
N MET A 122 0.18 18.16 7.23
CA MET A 122 0.68 18.16 5.86
C MET A 122 -0.35 17.65 4.86
N LEU A 123 -0.96 16.50 5.15
CA LEU A 123 -1.98 15.91 4.28
C LEU A 123 -3.25 16.76 4.26
N GLY A 124 -3.64 17.35 5.39
CA GLY A 124 -4.78 18.28 5.46
C GLY A 124 -4.57 19.56 4.66
N GLU A 125 -3.34 20.08 4.60
CA GLU A 125 -2.97 21.22 3.76
C GLU A 125 -3.05 20.87 2.26
N LEU A 126 -2.50 19.73 1.86
CA LEU A 126 -2.43 19.31 0.47
C LEU A 126 -3.76 18.78 -0.06
N LEU A 127 -4.56 18.16 0.79
CA LEU A 127 -5.82 17.49 0.50
C LEU A 127 -6.93 17.98 1.44
N PRO A 128 -7.32 19.28 1.38
CA PRO A 128 -8.34 19.82 2.28
C PRO A 128 -9.68 19.09 2.17
N GLU A 129 -9.97 18.49 1.03
CA GLU A 129 -11.17 17.68 0.79
C GLU A 129 -11.27 16.45 1.72
N VAL A 130 -10.11 15.95 2.18
CA VAL A 130 -10.04 14.75 3.05
C VAL A 130 -10.31 15.09 4.52
N VAL A 131 -10.09 16.34 4.93
CA VAL A 131 -10.22 16.75 6.34
C VAL A 131 -11.66 16.60 6.84
N HIS A 132 -12.61 17.03 6.02
CA HIS A 132 -14.04 17.03 6.34
C HIS A 132 -14.87 16.20 5.34
N GLY A 133 -14.20 15.55 4.40
CA GLY A 133 -14.83 14.80 3.32
C GLY A 133 -15.37 13.44 3.75
N SER A 134 -16.24 12.90 2.90
CA SER A 134 -16.64 11.50 2.93
C SER A 134 -15.79 10.70 1.92
N PRO A 135 -15.72 9.37 2.02
CA PRO A 135 -15.10 8.54 0.97
C PRO A 135 -15.64 8.89 -0.42
N GLY A 136 -14.75 8.94 -1.42
CA GLY A 136 -15.11 9.34 -2.79
C GLY A 136 -14.91 10.83 -3.08
N TRP A 137 -14.18 11.55 -2.22
CA TRP A 137 -13.74 12.93 -2.51
C TRP A 137 -12.90 13.00 -3.79
N VAL A 138 -12.85 14.17 -4.39
CA VAL A 138 -12.04 14.46 -5.59
C VAL A 138 -11.20 15.69 -5.30
N SER A 139 -9.89 15.59 -5.55
CA SER A 139 -9.00 16.71 -5.42
C SER A 139 -8.83 17.46 -6.74
N ALA A 140 -8.98 18.79 -6.67
CA ALA A 140 -8.71 19.65 -7.80
C ALA A 140 -7.21 19.75 -8.12
N ASN A 141 -6.35 19.64 -7.10
CA ASN A 141 -4.90 19.74 -7.25
C ASN A 141 -4.26 18.44 -7.77
N TYR A 142 -4.89 17.29 -7.48
CA TYR A 142 -4.42 15.96 -7.86
C TYR A 142 -5.56 15.17 -8.53
N PRO A 143 -5.87 15.45 -9.79
CA PRO A 143 -7.09 14.95 -10.46
C PRO A 143 -7.14 13.43 -10.64
N LYS A 144 -6.00 12.73 -10.52
CA LYS A 144 -5.93 11.26 -10.56
C LYS A 144 -6.05 10.62 -9.18
N LEU A 145 -5.84 11.37 -8.11
CA LEU A 145 -5.87 10.84 -6.74
C LEU A 145 -7.32 10.49 -6.35
N ARG A 146 -7.50 9.26 -5.86
CA ARG A 146 -8.80 8.69 -5.49
C ARG A 146 -8.85 8.22 -4.05
N HIS A 147 -7.70 7.80 -3.51
CA HIS A 147 -7.65 7.18 -2.20
C HIS A 147 -6.53 7.76 -1.35
N LEU A 148 -6.85 8.07 -0.11
CA LEU A 148 -5.89 8.25 0.97
C LEU A 148 -6.12 7.14 1.99
N ILE A 149 -5.11 6.32 2.23
CA ILE A 149 -5.12 5.25 3.23
C ILE A 149 -4.15 5.67 4.34
N THR A 150 -4.58 5.58 5.60
CA THR A 150 -3.73 5.91 6.75
C THR A 150 -3.58 4.70 7.66
N LEU A 151 -2.39 4.49 8.22
CA LEU A 151 -2.17 3.41 9.19
C LEU A 151 -3.02 3.62 10.45
N GLN A 152 -3.22 4.88 10.85
CA GLN A 152 -4.04 5.27 11.99
C GLN A 152 -5.47 5.56 11.55
N ALA A 153 -6.41 5.23 12.45
CA ALA A 153 -7.83 5.51 12.22
C ALA A 153 -8.22 6.90 12.76
N GLY A 154 -9.21 7.52 12.10
CA GLY A 154 -9.97 8.66 12.65
C GLY A 154 -9.32 10.04 12.54
N ALA A 155 -8.11 10.16 12.04
CA ALA A 155 -7.40 11.44 11.96
C ALA A 155 -7.91 12.36 10.83
N LEU A 156 -8.31 11.78 9.70
CA LEU A 156 -8.82 12.48 8.53
C LEU A 156 -10.10 11.78 8.07
N ALA A 157 -11.23 12.47 8.05
CA ALA A 157 -12.55 11.86 7.84
C ALA A 157 -12.72 11.19 6.47
N GLY A 158 -12.06 11.71 5.43
CA GLY A 158 -12.08 11.15 4.09
C GLY A 158 -11.00 10.09 3.83
N ALA A 159 -10.14 9.79 4.80
CA ALA A 159 -9.13 8.74 4.67
C ALA A 159 -9.71 7.37 5.06
N LEU A 160 -9.24 6.32 4.36
CA LEU A 160 -9.56 4.94 4.69
C LEU A 160 -8.51 4.40 5.69
N PRO A 161 -8.89 4.00 6.90
CA PRO A 161 -7.95 3.34 7.81
C PRO A 161 -7.44 2.02 7.24
N TRP A 162 -6.15 1.73 7.41
CA TRP A 162 -5.52 0.47 6.98
C TRP A 162 -6.25 -0.77 7.53
N SER A 163 -6.64 -0.71 8.80
CA SER A 163 -7.40 -1.81 9.43
C SER A 163 -8.74 -2.06 8.73
N HIS A 164 -9.44 -1.01 8.30
CA HIS A 164 -10.71 -1.15 7.57
C HIS A 164 -10.48 -1.66 6.14
N LEU A 165 -9.39 -1.20 5.48
CA LEU A 165 -8.99 -1.74 4.18
C LEU A 165 -8.80 -3.26 4.27
N LEU A 166 -8.06 -3.76 5.26
CA LEU A 166 -7.81 -5.19 5.42
C LEU A 166 -9.09 -5.99 5.76
N GLN A 167 -10.08 -5.39 6.42
CA GLN A 167 -11.37 -6.04 6.70
C GLN A 167 -12.23 -6.24 5.43
N SER A 168 -12.00 -5.45 4.38
CA SER A 168 -12.75 -5.54 3.11
C SER A 168 -12.33 -6.71 2.20
N VAL A 169 -11.35 -7.51 2.61
CA VAL A 169 -10.75 -8.64 1.84
C VAL A 169 -11.76 -9.69 1.38
N SER A 170 -12.91 -9.83 2.06
CA SER A 170 -13.92 -10.82 1.71
C SER A 170 -14.55 -10.62 0.31
N SER A 171 -14.36 -9.48 -0.32
CA SER A 171 -14.92 -9.15 -1.63
C SER A 171 -14.11 -9.70 -2.82
N VAL A 172 -12.86 -10.11 -2.62
CA VAL A 172 -11.96 -10.58 -3.70
C VAL A 172 -11.47 -11.99 -3.41
N ASP A 173 -11.65 -12.92 -4.34
CA ASP A 173 -11.18 -14.31 -4.22
C ASP A 173 -9.65 -14.40 -4.40
N ALA A 174 -9.04 -15.39 -3.75
CA ALA A 174 -7.62 -15.72 -3.91
C ALA A 174 -7.27 -16.10 -5.36
N ASN A 175 -8.20 -16.73 -6.09
CA ASN A 175 -8.01 -17.06 -7.49
C ASN A 175 -7.96 -15.82 -8.39
N GLU A 176 -8.71 -14.76 -8.07
CA GLU A 176 -8.67 -13.49 -8.80
C GLU A 176 -7.31 -12.80 -8.63
N LEU A 177 -6.75 -12.83 -7.41
CA LEU A 177 -5.39 -12.34 -7.17
C LEU A 177 -4.37 -13.14 -7.99
N ALA A 178 -4.45 -14.47 -8.01
CA ALA A 178 -3.53 -15.31 -8.76
C ALA A 178 -3.61 -15.04 -10.27
N GLN A 179 -4.82 -14.83 -10.80
CA GLN A 179 -5.02 -14.47 -12.21
C GLN A 179 -4.43 -13.09 -12.53
N ARG A 180 -4.61 -12.11 -11.64
CA ARG A 180 -4.05 -10.77 -11.80
C ARG A 180 -2.53 -10.81 -11.78
N GLN A 181 -1.94 -11.49 -10.81
CA GLN A 181 -0.49 -11.64 -10.66
C GLN A 181 0.14 -12.32 -11.88
N ALA A 182 -0.51 -13.34 -12.46
CA ALA A 182 -0.02 -14.02 -13.66
C ALA A 182 0.03 -13.13 -14.92
N GLN A 183 -0.65 -11.98 -14.91
CA GLN A 183 -0.66 -11.01 -16.02
C GLN A 183 0.41 -9.93 -15.87
N VAL A 184 1.05 -9.83 -14.71
CA VAL A 184 2.13 -8.85 -14.45
C VAL A 184 3.39 -9.33 -15.15
N LYS A 185 4.04 -8.41 -15.89
CA LYS A 185 5.26 -8.69 -16.67
C LYS A 185 6.40 -7.82 -16.18
#